data_631a55fc1852a8d96887976bf3bd6e5b
#
_entry.id   631a55fc1852a8d96887976bf3bd6e5b
#
_cell.length_a   1.000
_cell.length_b   1.000
_cell.length_c   1.000
_cell.angle_alpha   90.00
_cell.angle_beta   90.00
_cell.angle_gamma   90.00
#
_symmetry.space_group_name_H-M   'P 1'
#
loop_
_entity.id
_entity.type
_entity.pdbx_description
1 polymer ?
#
loop_
_entity_poly.entity_id
_entity_poly.type
_entity_poly.pdbx_seq_one_letter_code
_entity_poly.pdbx_strand_id
1 'polypeptide(L)'
;MTLREIKIHHELDALDIRLMSHLQQDASLSNLALAEKLRISPPTCLRRVKRLTDGGWIERQIAVLNPARLGASLGHIVCALVEVTLDAQGAEHLDAFEAKAVADDAVQQCWRVSSGPDFILVVQAMSMPDYLEVTRRLLTQDANVRNVKAFFSIKRAKFSGALPLPKP
;
A
#
# COMPACT_ATOMS: atom_id res chain seq x y z
N MET A 1 30.94 -8.26 -10.06
CA MET A 1 29.60 -7.84 -10.45
C MET A 1 29.41 -6.45 -9.88
N THR A 2 29.65 -5.44 -10.70
CA THR A 2 29.77 -4.03 -10.31
C THR A 2 28.38 -3.49 -10.00
N LEU A 3 28.21 -2.94 -8.81
CA LEU A 3 27.03 -2.15 -8.42
C LEU A 3 26.87 -1.02 -9.44
N ARG A 4 25.85 -1.11 -10.30
CA ARG A 4 25.43 0.00 -11.14
C ARG A 4 25.16 1.17 -10.21
N GLU A 5 25.92 2.25 -10.36
CA GLU A 5 25.61 3.56 -9.81
C GLU A 5 24.16 3.89 -10.20
N ILE A 6 23.28 3.85 -9.19
CA ILE A 6 21.94 4.39 -9.32
C ILE A 6 22.16 5.89 -9.52
N LYS A 7 22.02 6.38 -10.76
CA LYS A 7 21.93 7.81 -11.03
C LYS A 7 20.72 8.31 -10.24
N ILE A 8 20.97 8.87 -9.07
CA ILE A 8 19.99 9.64 -8.32
C ILE A 8 19.71 10.84 -9.21
N HIS A 9 18.55 10.84 -9.86
CA HIS A 9 18.07 12.01 -10.56
C HIS A 9 18.08 13.19 -9.58
N HIS A 10 18.54 14.36 -10.03
CA HIS A 10 18.77 15.60 -9.25
C HIS A 10 17.55 16.17 -8.50
N GLU A 11 16.49 15.41 -8.36
CA GLU A 11 15.22 15.83 -7.72
C GLU A 11 15.20 15.65 -6.19
N LEU A 12 15.95 14.66 -5.65
CA LEU A 12 16.03 14.37 -4.21
C LEU A 12 17.46 14.56 -3.70
N ASP A 13 17.61 15.30 -2.63
CA ASP A 13 18.87 15.41 -1.90
C ASP A 13 18.89 14.52 -0.63
N ALA A 14 20.05 14.47 0.06
CA ALA A 14 20.21 13.67 1.27
C ALA A 14 19.26 14.09 2.40
N LEU A 15 18.89 15.37 2.46
CA LEU A 15 17.94 15.88 3.44
C LEU A 15 16.51 15.40 3.11
N ASP A 16 16.13 15.35 1.84
CA ASP A 16 14.82 14.82 1.41
C ASP A 16 14.68 13.34 1.77
N ILE A 17 15.74 12.56 1.54
CA ILE A 17 15.78 11.14 1.94
C ILE A 17 15.59 10.99 3.45
N ARG A 18 16.26 11.82 4.25
CA ARG A 18 16.11 11.83 5.71
C ARG A 18 14.70 12.24 6.14
N LEU A 19 14.12 13.26 5.52
CA LEU A 19 12.73 13.68 5.75
C LEU A 19 11.76 12.52 5.51
N MET A 20 11.82 11.90 4.33
CA MET A 20 10.96 10.77 3.99
C MET A 20 11.19 9.57 4.91
N SER A 21 12.45 9.30 5.31
CA SER A 21 12.77 8.22 6.25
C SER A 21 12.10 8.41 7.61
N HIS A 22 12.02 9.63 8.13
CA HIS A 22 11.31 9.90 9.36
C HIS A 22 9.79 9.84 9.19
N LEU A 23 9.26 10.43 8.12
CA LEU A 23 7.82 10.48 7.88
C LEU A 23 7.20 9.11 7.61
N GLN A 24 7.92 8.20 6.93
CA GLN A 24 7.41 6.84 6.71
C GLN A 24 7.43 5.97 7.97
N GLN A 25 8.20 6.35 8.99
CA GLN A 25 8.20 5.70 10.31
C GLN A 25 7.13 6.27 11.22
N ASP A 26 7.01 7.60 11.23
CA ASP A 26 6.06 8.32 12.07
C ASP A 26 5.60 9.61 11.38
N ALA A 27 4.46 9.53 10.71
CA ALA A 27 3.83 10.65 10.03
C ALA A 27 3.08 11.61 10.99
N SER A 28 3.00 11.29 12.29
CA SER A 28 2.35 12.14 13.30
C SER A 28 3.26 13.26 13.81
N LEU A 29 4.54 13.25 13.45
CA LEU A 29 5.49 14.27 13.83
C LEU A 29 5.05 15.65 13.35
N SER A 30 4.98 16.63 14.26
CA SER A 30 4.76 18.02 13.88
C SER A 30 5.94 18.54 13.04
N ASN A 31 5.69 19.57 12.23
CA ASN A 31 6.77 20.20 11.45
C ASN A 31 7.93 20.69 12.34
N LEU A 32 7.62 21.19 13.54
CA LEU A 32 8.63 21.61 14.50
C LEU A 32 9.50 20.43 14.98
N ALA A 33 8.86 19.33 15.43
CA ALA A 33 9.57 18.15 15.89
C ALA A 33 10.42 17.49 14.78
N LEU A 34 9.91 17.49 13.55
CA LEU A 34 10.64 16.98 12.40
C LEU A 34 11.85 17.87 12.06
N ALA A 35 11.69 19.19 12.10
CA ALA A 35 12.77 20.16 11.89
C ALA A 35 13.89 20.01 12.92
N GLU A 36 13.53 19.84 14.20
CA GLU A 36 14.48 19.59 15.30
C GLU A 36 15.27 18.30 15.08
N LYS A 37 14.59 17.18 14.77
CA LYS A 37 15.24 15.89 14.47
C LYS A 37 16.25 15.99 13.32
N LEU A 38 15.96 16.82 12.34
CA LEU A 38 16.79 17.00 11.15
C LEU A 38 17.80 18.14 11.28
N ARG A 39 17.74 18.92 12.37
CA ARG A 39 18.58 20.10 12.64
C ARG A 39 18.48 21.15 11.52
N ILE A 40 17.25 21.46 11.12
CA ILE A 40 16.93 22.50 10.12
C ILE A 40 15.89 23.47 10.67
N SER A 41 15.71 24.62 9.99
CA SER A 41 14.67 25.56 10.40
C SER A 41 13.26 25.05 10.06
N PRO A 42 12.23 25.31 10.89
CA PRO A 42 10.85 24.89 10.63
C PRO A 42 10.31 25.36 9.27
N PRO A 43 10.58 26.59 8.77
CA PRO A 43 10.18 26.99 7.43
C PRO A 43 10.82 26.15 6.32
N THR A 44 12.09 25.77 6.48
CA THR A 44 12.79 24.90 5.53
C THR A 44 12.18 23.52 5.51
N CYS A 45 11.86 22.95 6.68
CA CYS A 45 11.19 21.66 6.81
C CYS A 45 9.84 21.69 6.11
N LEU A 46 8.98 22.66 6.43
CA LEU A 46 7.65 22.78 5.85
C LEU A 46 7.68 22.87 4.32
N ARG A 47 8.56 23.73 3.78
CA ARG A 47 8.71 23.90 2.33
C ARG A 47 9.13 22.60 1.64
N ARG A 48 10.03 21.84 2.26
CA ARG A 48 10.50 20.56 1.70
C ARG A 48 9.43 19.47 1.75
N VAL A 49 8.76 19.31 2.89
CA VAL A 49 7.66 18.35 3.02
C VAL A 49 6.58 18.67 1.99
N LYS A 50 6.18 19.95 1.86
CA LYS A 50 5.21 20.37 0.84
C LYS A 50 5.69 20.01 -0.58
N ARG A 51 6.95 20.31 -0.92
CA ARG A 51 7.52 19.97 -2.23
C ARG A 51 7.48 18.44 -2.50
N LEU A 52 7.82 17.62 -1.49
CA LEU A 52 7.80 16.15 -1.62
C LEU A 52 6.38 15.62 -1.80
N THR A 53 5.40 16.23 -1.15
CA THR A 53 3.98 15.86 -1.31
C THR A 53 3.45 16.35 -2.66
N ASP A 54 3.66 17.60 -3.02
CA ASP A 54 3.20 18.17 -4.30
C ASP A 54 3.87 17.47 -5.50
N GLY A 55 5.10 17.01 -5.33
CA GLY A 55 5.86 16.25 -6.33
C GLY A 55 5.52 14.75 -6.38
N GLY A 56 4.59 14.27 -5.56
CA GLY A 56 4.15 12.86 -5.54
C GLY A 56 5.13 11.87 -4.90
N TRP A 57 6.23 12.35 -4.29
CA TRP A 57 7.16 11.49 -3.54
C TRP A 57 6.54 10.95 -2.26
N ILE A 58 5.63 11.71 -1.67
CA ILE A 58 4.76 11.29 -0.56
C ILE A 58 3.35 11.20 -1.14
N GLU A 59 2.91 9.98 -1.40
CA GLU A 59 1.60 9.73 -2.00
C GLU A 59 0.47 10.17 -1.06
N ARG A 60 0.55 9.75 0.21
CA ARG A 60 -0.43 10.06 1.26
C ARG A 60 0.11 9.74 2.65
N GLN A 61 -0.55 10.28 3.65
CA GLN A 61 -0.33 9.92 5.06
C GLN A 61 -1.58 9.23 5.60
N ILE A 62 -1.41 8.09 6.28
CA ILE A 62 -2.51 7.29 6.83
C ILE A 62 -2.29 6.98 8.31
N ALA A 63 -3.37 6.84 9.06
CA ALA A 63 -3.34 6.24 10.38
C ALA A 63 -3.50 4.72 10.25
N VAL A 64 -2.60 3.96 10.85
CA VAL A 64 -2.69 2.50 10.90
C VAL A 64 -3.50 2.09 12.12
N LEU A 65 -4.69 1.54 11.89
CA LEU A 65 -5.58 1.12 12.96
C LEU A 65 -5.20 -0.26 13.49
N ASN A 66 -5.51 -0.52 14.77
CA ASN A 66 -5.29 -1.81 15.39
C ASN A 66 -6.52 -2.73 15.13
N PRO A 67 -6.41 -3.75 14.26
CA PRO A 67 -7.56 -4.58 13.89
C PRO A 67 -8.05 -5.43 15.05
N ALA A 68 -7.20 -5.82 15.99
CA ALA A 68 -7.62 -6.60 17.16
C ALA A 68 -8.50 -5.77 18.10
N ARG A 69 -8.16 -4.48 18.32
CA ARG A 69 -8.98 -3.57 19.12
C ARG A 69 -10.29 -3.22 18.43
N LEU A 70 -10.26 -2.99 17.12
CA LEU A 70 -11.48 -2.75 16.35
C LEU A 70 -12.37 -3.98 16.35
N GLY A 71 -11.82 -5.18 16.15
CA GLY A 71 -12.56 -6.42 16.16
C GLY A 71 -13.25 -6.70 17.48
N ALA A 72 -12.64 -6.32 18.62
CA ALA A 72 -13.28 -6.43 19.93
C ALA A 72 -14.51 -5.51 20.10
N SER A 73 -14.55 -4.39 19.39
CA SER A 73 -15.62 -3.39 19.51
C SER A 73 -16.68 -3.48 18.40
N LEU A 74 -16.27 -3.84 17.19
CA LEU A 74 -17.11 -3.79 15.98
C LEU A 74 -17.41 -5.16 15.38
N GLY A 75 -16.85 -6.24 15.95
CA GLY A 75 -16.89 -7.59 15.39
C GLY A 75 -15.61 -7.94 14.61
N HIS A 76 -15.47 -9.21 14.28
CA HIS A 76 -14.26 -9.72 13.62
C HIS A 76 -14.15 -9.21 12.18
N ILE A 77 -13.13 -8.43 11.92
CA ILE A 77 -12.76 -8.00 10.56
C ILE A 77 -12.10 -9.20 9.85
N VAL A 78 -12.65 -9.57 8.72
CA VAL A 78 -12.10 -10.58 7.83
C VAL A 78 -11.01 -9.95 6.99
N CYS A 79 -9.81 -10.54 6.99
CA CYS A 79 -8.72 -10.15 6.11
C CYS A 79 -8.31 -11.37 5.28
N ALA A 80 -8.40 -11.27 3.96
CA ALA A 80 -8.03 -12.34 3.03
C ALA A 80 -6.94 -11.86 2.07
N LEU A 81 -5.94 -12.74 1.86
CA LEU A 81 -5.02 -12.63 0.73
C LEU A 81 -5.58 -13.49 -0.38
N VAL A 82 -5.83 -12.90 -1.54
CA VAL A 82 -6.55 -13.54 -2.63
C VAL A 82 -5.67 -13.57 -3.87
N GLU A 83 -5.31 -14.77 -4.31
CA GLU A 83 -4.67 -15.01 -5.60
C GLU A 83 -5.74 -15.08 -6.67
N VAL A 84 -5.56 -14.34 -7.77
CA VAL A 84 -6.47 -14.32 -8.90
C VAL A 84 -5.71 -14.66 -10.17
N THR A 85 -6.24 -15.61 -10.94
CA THR A 85 -5.72 -15.97 -12.27
C THR A 85 -6.82 -15.73 -13.30
N LEU A 86 -6.47 -15.05 -14.37
CA LEU A 86 -7.36 -14.76 -15.48
C LEU A 86 -7.22 -15.80 -16.59
N ASP A 87 -8.26 -15.97 -17.39
CA ASP A 87 -8.22 -16.80 -18.61
C ASP A 87 -7.47 -16.07 -19.74
N ALA A 88 -7.85 -14.83 -20.00
CA ALA A 88 -7.19 -13.98 -20.98
C ALA A 88 -6.26 -13.00 -20.26
N GLN A 89 -4.96 -13.09 -20.60
CA GLN A 89 -3.87 -12.34 -19.95
C GLN A 89 -3.28 -11.24 -20.85
N GLY A 90 -4.01 -10.80 -21.90
CA GLY A 90 -3.64 -9.64 -22.68
C GLY A 90 -3.64 -8.38 -21.81
N ALA A 91 -2.82 -7.38 -22.19
CA ALA A 91 -2.67 -6.14 -21.41
C ALA A 91 -4.03 -5.48 -21.10
N GLU A 92 -4.93 -5.43 -22.08
CA GLU A 92 -6.27 -4.88 -21.93
C GLU A 92 -7.12 -5.60 -20.88
N HIS A 93 -7.01 -6.93 -20.79
CA HIS A 93 -7.74 -7.73 -19.80
C HIS A 93 -7.17 -7.56 -18.40
N LEU A 94 -5.84 -7.51 -18.29
CA LEU A 94 -5.16 -7.24 -17.02
C LEU A 94 -5.50 -5.84 -16.50
N ASP A 95 -5.47 -4.82 -17.37
CA ASP A 95 -5.78 -3.44 -17.01
C ASP A 95 -7.26 -3.28 -16.59
N ALA A 96 -8.18 -3.96 -17.30
CA ALA A 96 -9.60 -3.94 -16.96
C ALA A 96 -9.88 -4.56 -15.59
N PHE A 97 -9.28 -5.72 -15.28
CA PHE A 97 -9.42 -6.34 -13.96
C PHE A 97 -8.81 -5.48 -12.86
N GLU A 98 -7.60 -4.93 -13.10
CA GLU A 98 -6.92 -4.05 -12.15
C GLU A 98 -7.76 -2.83 -11.80
N ALA A 99 -8.31 -2.14 -12.82
CA ALA A 99 -9.18 -0.98 -12.61
C ALA A 99 -10.42 -1.33 -11.78
N LYS A 100 -11.04 -2.49 -12.04
CA LYS A 100 -12.18 -3.00 -11.27
C LYS A 100 -11.80 -3.30 -9.82
N ALA A 101 -10.64 -3.96 -9.60
CA ALA A 101 -10.17 -4.30 -8.27
C ALA A 101 -9.82 -3.06 -7.44
N VAL A 102 -9.14 -2.08 -8.05
CA VAL A 102 -8.73 -0.83 -7.38
C VAL A 102 -9.93 0.05 -7.02
N ALA A 103 -11.02 -0.02 -7.79
CA ALA A 103 -12.24 0.74 -7.52
C ALA A 103 -13.08 0.16 -6.35
N ASP A 104 -12.79 -1.04 -5.87
CA ASP A 104 -13.54 -1.66 -4.77
C ASP A 104 -12.91 -1.32 -3.42
N ASP A 105 -13.65 -0.64 -2.55
CA ASP A 105 -13.20 -0.19 -1.23
C ASP A 105 -12.76 -1.32 -0.29
N ALA A 106 -13.23 -2.54 -0.52
CA ALA A 106 -12.81 -3.71 0.25
C ALA A 106 -11.40 -4.19 -0.14
N VAL A 107 -10.91 -3.81 -1.32
CA VAL A 107 -9.56 -4.12 -1.78
C VAL A 107 -8.59 -3.08 -1.22
N GLN A 108 -7.81 -3.49 -0.24
CA GLN A 108 -6.82 -2.60 0.39
C GLN A 108 -5.48 -2.56 -0.33
N GLN A 109 -5.15 -3.63 -1.06
CA GLN A 109 -3.96 -3.71 -1.89
C GLN A 109 -4.27 -4.58 -3.12
N CYS A 110 -3.75 -4.16 -4.27
CA CYS A 110 -3.80 -4.89 -5.52
C CYS A 110 -2.39 -4.93 -6.11
N TRP A 111 -1.87 -6.13 -6.29
CA TRP A 111 -0.53 -6.37 -6.84
C TRP A 111 -0.66 -7.19 -8.11
N ARG A 112 -0.21 -6.64 -9.24
CA ARG A 112 0.02 -7.43 -10.47
C ARG A 112 1.37 -8.11 -10.31
N VAL A 113 1.42 -9.42 -10.48
CA VAL A 113 2.64 -10.22 -10.25
C VAL A 113 3.06 -10.97 -11.50
N SER A 114 4.33 -11.37 -11.58
CA SER A 114 4.91 -11.92 -12.82
C SER A 114 5.04 -13.44 -12.85
N SER A 115 4.77 -14.12 -11.74
CA SER A 115 4.85 -15.58 -11.62
C SER A 115 3.74 -16.10 -10.72
N GLY A 116 3.09 -17.20 -11.10
CA GLY A 116 1.98 -17.77 -10.37
C GLY A 116 0.65 -17.17 -10.81
N PRO A 117 -0.14 -16.56 -9.90
CA PRO A 117 -1.37 -15.84 -10.26
C PRO A 117 -1.05 -14.57 -11.04
N ASP A 118 -2.07 -13.94 -11.65
CA ASP A 118 -1.92 -12.64 -12.31
C ASP A 118 -1.97 -11.50 -11.28
N PHE A 119 -2.79 -11.67 -10.23
CA PHE A 119 -2.95 -10.68 -9.17
C PHE A 119 -2.92 -11.31 -7.78
N ILE A 120 -2.41 -10.54 -6.82
CA ILE A 120 -2.59 -10.80 -5.39
C ILE A 120 -3.29 -9.58 -4.79
N LEU A 121 -4.45 -9.84 -4.17
CA LEU A 121 -5.25 -8.82 -3.51
C LEU A 121 -5.18 -9.00 -1.99
N VAL A 122 -5.20 -7.89 -1.26
CA VAL A 122 -5.53 -7.89 0.16
C VAL A 122 -6.93 -7.32 0.31
N VAL A 123 -7.87 -8.18 0.70
CA VAL A 123 -9.29 -7.82 0.87
C VAL A 123 -9.62 -7.76 2.35
N GLN A 124 -10.31 -6.70 2.77
CA GLN A 124 -10.84 -6.58 4.13
C GLN A 124 -12.36 -6.38 4.09
N ALA A 125 -13.06 -7.10 4.97
CA ALA A 125 -14.49 -7.04 5.10
C ALA A 125 -14.90 -7.06 6.58
N MET A 126 -16.05 -6.47 6.92
CA MET A 126 -16.54 -6.42 8.31
C MET A 126 -17.02 -7.78 8.82
N SER A 127 -17.36 -8.69 7.90
CA SER A 127 -17.87 -10.03 8.24
C SER A 127 -17.59 -11.01 7.09
N MET A 128 -17.80 -12.31 7.33
CA MET A 128 -17.73 -13.33 6.28
C MET A 128 -18.83 -13.14 5.20
N PRO A 129 -20.10 -12.81 5.54
CA PRO A 129 -21.09 -12.45 4.54
C PRO A 129 -20.65 -11.28 3.64
N ASP A 130 -20.08 -10.21 4.21
CA ASP A 130 -19.57 -9.09 3.41
C ASP A 130 -18.44 -9.52 2.49
N TYR A 131 -17.52 -10.38 2.97
CA TYR A 131 -16.48 -10.96 2.13
C TYR A 131 -17.05 -11.75 0.95
N LEU A 132 -18.09 -12.55 1.17
CA LEU A 132 -18.75 -13.30 0.11
C LEU A 132 -19.37 -12.38 -0.96
N GLU A 133 -19.94 -11.23 -0.55
CA GLU A 133 -20.44 -10.23 -1.49
C GLU A 133 -19.31 -9.60 -2.31
N VAL A 134 -18.17 -9.29 -1.68
CA VAL A 134 -16.96 -8.84 -2.41
C VAL A 134 -16.53 -9.88 -3.43
N THR A 135 -16.43 -11.14 -2.99
CA THR A 135 -16.02 -12.25 -3.86
C THR A 135 -16.98 -12.41 -5.05
N ARG A 136 -18.29 -12.31 -4.81
CA ARG A 136 -19.30 -12.45 -5.86
C ARG A 136 -19.15 -11.34 -6.92
N ARG A 137 -19.12 -10.06 -6.51
CA ARG A 137 -19.12 -8.93 -7.45
C ARG A 137 -17.79 -8.75 -8.17
N LEU A 138 -16.68 -9.05 -7.48
CA LEU A 138 -15.33 -8.79 -8.01
C LEU A 138 -14.75 -9.97 -8.77
N LEU A 139 -15.03 -11.19 -8.32
CA LEU A 139 -14.35 -12.40 -8.78
C LEU A 139 -15.31 -13.35 -9.50
N THR A 140 -16.37 -13.84 -8.83
CA THR A 140 -17.24 -14.90 -9.36
C THR A 140 -18.06 -14.45 -10.56
N GLN A 141 -18.47 -13.17 -10.60
CA GLN A 141 -19.23 -12.61 -11.73
C GLN A 141 -18.36 -12.13 -12.89
N ASP A 142 -17.05 -12.19 -12.75
CA ASP A 142 -16.13 -11.83 -13.81
C ASP A 142 -15.83 -13.03 -14.68
N ALA A 143 -16.28 -12.98 -15.93
CA ALA A 143 -16.12 -14.10 -16.88
C ALA A 143 -14.66 -14.40 -17.22
N ASN A 144 -13.75 -13.44 -17.00
CA ASN A 144 -12.32 -13.63 -17.25
C ASN A 144 -11.57 -14.18 -16.04
N VAL A 145 -12.20 -14.29 -14.88
CA VAL A 145 -11.56 -14.90 -13.70
C VAL A 145 -11.65 -16.42 -13.80
N ARG A 146 -10.50 -17.06 -14.04
CA ARG A 146 -10.38 -18.52 -14.17
C ARG A 146 -10.28 -19.21 -12.83
N ASN A 147 -9.44 -18.68 -11.93
CA ASN A 147 -9.15 -19.31 -10.66
C ASN A 147 -8.95 -18.29 -9.55
N VAL A 148 -9.45 -18.62 -8.38
CA VAL A 148 -9.30 -17.79 -7.16
C VAL A 148 -8.86 -18.71 -6.02
N LYS A 149 -7.84 -18.25 -5.26
CA LYS A 149 -7.40 -18.94 -4.06
C LYS A 149 -7.30 -17.92 -2.93
N ALA A 150 -8.07 -18.11 -1.87
CA ALA A 150 -8.14 -17.19 -0.75
C ALA A 150 -7.50 -17.79 0.51
N PHE A 151 -6.67 -16.99 1.18
CA PHE A 151 -6.05 -17.31 2.47
C PHE A 151 -6.55 -16.32 3.50
N PHE A 152 -7.25 -16.82 4.51
CA PHE A 152 -7.76 -15.96 5.58
C PHE A 152 -6.67 -15.75 6.63
N SER A 153 -6.39 -14.48 6.94
CA SER A 153 -5.43 -14.11 7.95
C SER A 153 -5.96 -14.41 9.34
N ILE A 154 -5.27 -15.26 10.08
CA ILE A 154 -5.58 -15.54 11.51
C ILE A 154 -4.85 -14.58 12.45
N LYS A 155 -3.75 -13.96 12.00
CA LYS A 155 -2.95 -13.01 12.79
C LYS A 155 -2.08 -12.14 11.89
N ARG A 156 -2.18 -10.83 12.04
CA ARG A 156 -1.25 -9.87 11.45
C ARG A 156 -0.04 -9.69 12.37
N ALA A 157 1.04 -10.43 12.12
CA ALA A 157 2.25 -10.37 12.94
C ALA A 157 3.03 -9.07 12.76
N LYS A 158 3.06 -8.53 11.53
CA LYS A 158 3.73 -7.28 11.19
C LYS A 158 2.95 -6.54 10.10
N PHE A 159 2.94 -5.22 10.18
CA PHE A 159 2.50 -4.32 9.13
C PHE A 159 3.47 -3.15 9.03
N SER A 160 3.99 -2.91 7.85
CA SER A 160 4.84 -1.76 7.55
C SER A 160 4.72 -1.42 6.07
N GLY A 161 4.45 -0.17 5.76
CA GLY A 161 4.51 0.38 4.41
C GLY A 161 5.85 1.07 4.09
N ALA A 162 6.84 0.98 5.02
CA ALA A 162 8.10 1.67 4.83
C ALA A 162 8.92 1.03 3.70
N LEU A 163 9.35 1.86 2.75
CA LEU A 163 10.25 1.48 1.67
C LEU A 163 11.72 1.56 2.12
N PRO A 164 12.61 0.70 1.60
CA PRO A 164 14.03 0.79 1.86
C PRO A 164 14.59 2.05 1.17
N LEU A 165 14.94 3.06 1.96
CA LEU A 165 15.63 4.24 1.48
C LEU A 165 17.13 4.12 1.67
N PRO A 166 17.96 4.75 0.79
CA PRO A 166 19.41 4.81 0.99
C PRO A 166 19.73 5.39 2.37
N LYS A 167 20.68 4.81 3.07
CA LYS A 167 21.19 5.41 4.31
C LYS A 167 22.01 6.65 3.91
N PRO A 168 21.71 7.83 4.47
CA PRO A 168 22.44 9.06 4.20
C PRO A 168 23.86 9.02 4.75
#